data_80d2d42c6ef28f1ccff4101163023953
#
_entry.id   80d2d42c6ef28f1ccff4101163023953
#
_cell.length_a   1.000
_cell.length_b   1.000
_cell.length_c   1.000
_cell.angle_alpha   90.00
_cell.angle_beta   90.00
_cell.angle_gamma   90.00
#
_symmetry.space_group_name_H-M   'P 1'
#
loop_
_entity.id
_entity.type
_entity.pdbx_description
1 polymer ?
#
loop_
_entity_poly.entity_id
_entity_poly.type
_entity_poly.pdbx_seq_one_letter_code
_entity_poly.pdbx_strand_id
1 'polypeptide(L)'
;MIGITVRQNERCAEFIVGGHAEYAEKGKDIVCAGVSTLVNALANIIRELGEKDIIPLWMIWPDEDPFHIYAETGGNPAVNTVMDTFVTEFCQIAGQYPDNVQVQIIGERSEDDSR
;
A
#
# COMPACT_ATOMS: atom_id res chain seq x y z
N MET A 1 13.14 -6.07 8.94
CA MET A 1 11.99 -6.52 8.13
C MET A 1 11.07 -5.34 7.84
N ILE A 2 10.59 -5.24 6.63
CA ILE A 2 9.56 -4.28 6.27
C ILE A 2 8.20 -4.88 6.60
N GLY A 3 7.41 -4.14 7.36
CA GLY A 3 6.03 -4.51 7.64
C GLY A 3 5.09 -3.65 6.83
N ILE A 4 4.19 -4.28 6.09
CA ILE A 4 3.18 -3.59 5.29
C ILE A 4 1.81 -4.03 5.80
N THR A 5 1.03 -3.07 6.28
CA THR A 5 -0.33 -3.34 6.71
C THR A 5 -1.28 -2.69 5.72
N VAL A 6 -2.21 -3.47 5.22
CA VAL A 6 -3.23 -3.00 4.28
C VAL A 6 -4.59 -3.18 4.94
N ARG A 7 -5.36 -2.11 5.02
CA ARG A 7 -6.74 -2.17 5.47
C ARG A 7 -7.61 -1.65 4.33
N GLN A 8 -8.51 -2.49 3.84
CA GLN A 8 -9.23 -2.19 2.62
C GLN A 8 -10.66 -2.70 2.66
N ASN A 9 -11.57 -1.89 2.14
CA ASN A 9 -12.93 -2.32 1.82
C ASN A 9 -13.33 -1.64 0.50
N GLU A 10 -14.60 -1.72 0.14
CA GLU A 10 -15.06 -1.17 -1.14
C GLU A 10 -14.91 0.35 -1.23
N ARG A 11 -14.85 1.04 -0.10
CA ARG A 11 -14.94 2.50 -0.08
C ARG A 11 -13.67 3.18 0.39
N CYS A 12 -12.72 2.44 0.94
CA CYS A 12 -11.48 3.05 1.40
C CYS A 12 -10.33 2.05 1.36
N ALA A 13 -9.12 2.59 1.33
CA ALA A 13 -7.89 1.82 1.37
C ALA A 13 -6.88 2.56 2.24
N GLU A 14 -6.19 1.81 3.09
CA GLU A 14 -5.17 2.35 3.97
C GLU A 14 -3.94 1.48 3.91
N PHE A 15 -2.78 2.11 3.78
CA PHE A 15 -1.50 1.40 3.71
C PHE A 15 -0.56 1.99 4.75
N ILE A 16 0.04 1.12 5.54
CA ILE A 16 1.02 1.51 6.55
C ILE A 16 2.27 0.68 6.29
N VAL A 17 3.39 1.36 6.00
CA VAL A 17 4.63 0.70 5.60
C VAL A 17 5.76 1.20 6.49
N GLY A 18 6.41 0.28 7.18
CA GLY A 18 7.49 0.65 8.08
C GLY A 18 8.59 -0.39 8.13
N GLY A 19 9.72 0.00 8.72
CA GLY A 19 10.85 -0.88 8.90
C GLY A 19 11.81 -0.87 7.73
N HIS A 20 12.79 -1.77 7.80
CA HIS A 20 13.82 -1.92 6.79
C HIS A 20 13.91 -3.38 6.40
N ALA A 21 14.17 -3.64 5.12
CA ALA A 21 14.21 -5.00 4.60
C ALA A 21 15.37 -5.81 5.16
N GLU A 22 16.50 -5.15 5.42
CA GLU A 22 17.71 -5.81 5.93
C GLU A 22 18.19 -6.92 4.97
N TYR A 23 17.93 -6.73 3.69
CA TYR A 23 18.36 -7.66 2.64
C TYR A 23 19.83 -7.45 2.32
N ALA A 24 20.28 -6.20 2.35
CA ALA A 24 21.67 -5.82 2.10
C ALA A 24 21.94 -4.53 2.85
N GLU A 25 23.18 -4.09 2.83
CA GLU A 25 23.53 -2.84 3.49
C GLU A 25 22.88 -1.65 2.81
N LYS A 26 22.77 -0.56 3.55
CA LYS A 26 22.14 0.66 3.07
C LYS A 26 22.74 1.10 1.74
N GLY A 27 21.89 1.44 0.79
CA GLY A 27 22.31 1.86 -0.54
C GLY A 27 22.43 0.73 -1.55
N LYS A 28 22.38 -0.53 -1.10
CA LYS A 28 22.43 -1.69 -1.96
C LYS A 28 21.25 -2.61 -1.77
N ASP A 29 20.30 -2.21 -0.95
CA ASP A 29 19.15 -3.05 -0.63
C ASP A 29 18.08 -2.88 -1.71
N ILE A 30 18.05 -3.83 -2.64
CA ILE A 30 17.10 -3.80 -3.76
C ILE A 30 15.67 -4.03 -3.28
N VAL A 31 15.49 -4.71 -2.15
CA VAL A 31 14.15 -4.95 -1.60
C VAL A 31 13.58 -3.65 -1.04
N CYS A 32 14.39 -2.91 -0.27
CA CYS A 32 13.99 -1.58 0.19
C CYS A 32 13.67 -0.65 -0.98
N ALA A 33 14.51 -0.68 -2.01
CA ALA A 33 14.31 0.15 -3.20
C ALA A 33 13.01 -0.21 -3.91
N GLY A 34 12.73 -1.51 -4.02
CA GLY A 34 11.50 -1.97 -4.67
C GLY A 34 10.25 -1.53 -3.92
N VAL A 35 10.23 -1.73 -2.60
CA VAL A 35 9.09 -1.33 -1.79
C VAL A 35 8.93 0.19 -1.81
N SER A 36 10.04 0.94 -1.73
CA SER A 36 9.97 2.40 -1.77
C SER A 36 9.41 2.91 -3.10
N THR A 37 9.78 2.26 -4.20
CA THR A 37 9.26 2.62 -5.52
C THR A 37 7.74 2.43 -5.57
N LEU A 38 7.24 1.31 -5.06
CA LEU A 38 5.80 1.05 -5.01
C LEU A 38 5.08 2.05 -4.12
N VAL A 39 5.65 2.37 -2.96
CA VAL A 39 5.05 3.32 -2.04
C VAL A 39 4.97 4.71 -2.68
N ASN A 40 6.04 5.13 -3.36
CA ASN A 40 6.03 6.41 -4.04
C ASN A 40 5.02 6.46 -5.18
N ALA A 41 4.91 5.38 -5.95
CA ALA A 41 3.92 5.30 -7.02
C ALA A 41 2.50 5.38 -6.45
N LEU A 42 2.25 4.68 -5.35
CA LEU A 42 0.95 4.70 -4.68
C LEU A 42 0.61 6.12 -4.20
N ALA A 43 1.56 6.78 -3.55
CA ALA A 43 1.35 8.14 -3.08
C ALA A 43 1.06 9.09 -4.24
N ASN A 44 1.79 8.94 -5.35
CA ASN A 44 1.61 9.80 -6.50
C ASN A 44 0.23 9.62 -7.15
N ILE A 45 -0.23 8.38 -7.29
CA ILE A 45 -1.54 8.15 -7.91
C ILE A 45 -2.67 8.64 -7.01
N ILE A 46 -2.55 8.44 -5.70
CA ILE A 46 -3.56 8.93 -4.77
C ILE A 46 -3.63 10.45 -4.80
N ARG A 47 -2.47 11.12 -4.80
CA ARG A 47 -2.45 12.58 -4.89
C ARG A 47 -3.09 13.07 -6.17
N GLU A 48 -2.79 12.43 -7.30
CA GLU A 48 -3.36 12.84 -8.57
C GLU A 48 -4.88 12.63 -8.60
N LEU A 49 -5.35 11.50 -8.11
CA LEU A 49 -6.77 11.22 -8.04
C LEU A 49 -7.50 12.22 -7.13
N GLY A 50 -6.87 12.57 -6.02
CA GLY A 50 -7.44 13.53 -5.09
C GLY A 50 -7.47 14.94 -5.66
N GLU A 51 -6.40 15.36 -6.31
CA GLU A 51 -6.34 16.70 -6.89
C GLU A 51 -7.30 16.87 -8.05
N LYS A 52 -7.66 15.79 -8.71
CA LYS A 52 -8.66 15.80 -9.80
C LYS A 52 -10.07 15.54 -9.29
N ASP A 53 -10.25 15.47 -7.98
CA ASP A 53 -11.55 15.22 -7.34
C ASP A 53 -12.19 13.90 -7.77
N ILE A 54 -11.36 12.92 -8.17
CA ILE A 54 -11.86 11.59 -8.50
C ILE A 54 -12.14 10.80 -7.23
N ILE A 55 -11.35 11.02 -6.18
CA ILE A 55 -11.61 10.44 -4.86
C ILE A 55 -11.96 11.56 -3.88
N PRO A 56 -12.90 11.30 -2.96
CA PRO A 56 -13.44 12.37 -2.11
C PRO A 56 -12.53 12.80 -0.97
N LEU A 57 -11.66 11.91 -0.48
CA LEU A 57 -10.81 12.21 0.66
C LEU A 57 -9.53 11.40 0.57
N TRP A 58 -8.41 12.05 0.89
CA TRP A 58 -7.11 11.37 0.89
C TRP A 58 -6.16 12.08 1.83
N MET A 59 -5.25 11.29 2.41
CA MET A 59 -4.22 11.81 3.29
C MET A 59 -2.95 10.98 3.12
N ILE A 60 -1.81 11.66 3.08
CA ILE A 60 -0.50 11.03 2.95
C ILE A 60 0.41 11.62 4.02
N TRP A 61 1.05 10.74 4.78
CA TRP A 61 2.04 11.12 5.79
C TRP A 61 3.40 10.57 5.35
N PRO A 62 4.10 11.26 4.42
CA PRO A 62 5.29 10.69 3.76
C PRO A 62 6.53 10.68 4.62
N ASP A 63 6.63 11.58 5.60
CA ASP A 63 7.84 11.73 6.40
C ASP A 63 7.77 10.96 7.71
N GLU A 64 6.73 10.16 7.89
CA GLU A 64 6.58 9.39 9.10
C GLU A 64 7.14 7.99 8.92
N ASP A 65 7.53 7.37 10.03
CA ASP A 65 7.91 5.97 10.07
C ASP A 65 7.08 5.32 11.18
N PRO A 66 6.05 4.55 10.81
CA PRO A 66 5.78 4.06 9.44
C PRO A 66 5.15 5.11 8.53
N PHE A 67 5.42 4.94 7.25
CA PHE A 67 4.77 5.71 6.20
C PHE A 67 3.28 5.35 6.16
N HIS A 68 2.42 6.33 5.96
CA HIS A 68 0.98 6.09 6.06
C HIS A 68 0.25 6.79 4.92
N ILE A 69 -0.63 6.05 4.25
CA ILE A 69 -1.50 6.56 3.18
C ILE A 69 -2.92 6.11 3.48
N TYR A 70 -3.86 7.03 3.37
CA TYR A 70 -5.29 6.75 3.49
C TYR A 70 -6.03 7.39 2.34
N ALA A 71 -6.96 6.64 1.73
CA ALA A 71 -7.79 7.16 0.66
C ALA A 71 -9.20 6.61 0.77
N GLU A 72 -10.20 7.49 0.64
CA GLU A 72 -11.57 7.05 0.44
C GLU A 72 -11.80 6.99 -1.07
N THR A 73 -12.13 5.80 -1.55
CA THR A 73 -12.28 5.57 -2.99
C THR A 73 -13.68 5.88 -3.49
N GLY A 74 -14.62 6.06 -2.57
CA GLY A 74 -16.01 6.36 -2.93
C GLY A 74 -16.73 5.19 -3.59
N GLY A 75 -16.16 4.00 -3.52
CA GLY A 75 -16.74 2.84 -4.19
C GLY A 75 -16.50 2.81 -5.69
N ASN A 76 -15.60 3.65 -6.20
CA ASN A 76 -15.28 3.71 -7.62
C ASN A 76 -14.54 2.43 -8.04
N PRO A 77 -15.10 1.61 -8.97
CA PRO A 77 -14.48 0.33 -9.31
C PRO A 77 -13.09 0.49 -9.94
N ALA A 78 -12.88 1.52 -10.74
CA ALA A 78 -11.58 1.73 -11.37
C ALA A 78 -10.52 2.06 -10.32
N VAL A 79 -10.86 2.92 -9.36
CA VAL A 79 -9.95 3.26 -8.27
C VAL A 79 -9.67 2.04 -7.41
N ASN A 80 -10.70 1.25 -7.11
CA ASN A 80 -10.53 0.04 -6.32
C ASN A 80 -9.61 -0.96 -7.03
N THR A 81 -9.71 -1.06 -8.36
CA THR A 81 -8.80 -1.91 -9.13
C THR A 81 -7.35 -1.43 -9.02
N VAL A 82 -7.14 -0.13 -9.06
CA VAL A 82 -5.79 0.43 -8.87
C VAL A 82 -5.26 0.06 -7.48
N MET A 83 -6.07 0.22 -6.46
CA MET A 83 -5.65 -0.13 -5.09
C MET A 83 -5.33 -1.62 -4.99
N ASP A 84 -6.18 -2.48 -5.57
CA ASP A 84 -5.95 -3.92 -5.58
C ASP A 84 -4.63 -4.28 -6.26
N THR A 85 -4.27 -3.54 -7.30
CA THR A 85 -3.00 -3.77 -8.00
C THR A 85 -1.82 -3.53 -7.07
N PHE A 86 -1.85 -2.46 -6.30
CA PHE A 86 -0.78 -2.19 -5.35
C PHE A 86 -0.71 -3.26 -4.27
N VAL A 87 -1.85 -3.72 -3.77
CA VAL A 87 -1.88 -4.82 -2.79
C VAL A 87 -1.23 -6.07 -3.38
N THR A 88 -1.57 -6.39 -4.62
CA THR A 88 -0.99 -7.54 -5.31
C THR A 88 0.53 -7.42 -5.41
N GLU A 89 1.02 -6.24 -5.80
CA GLU A 89 2.47 -6.03 -5.95
C GLU A 89 3.20 -6.13 -4.61
N PHE A 90 2.65 -5.59 -3.55
CA PHE A 90 3.24 -5.75 -2.22
C PHE A 90 3.28 -7.23 -1.82
N CYS A 91 2.23 -7.96 -2.09
CA CYS A 91 2.18 -9.40 -1.79
C CYS A 91 3.21 -10.18 -2.62
N GLN A 92 3.44 -9.77 -3.88
CA GLN A 92 4.44 -10.43 -4.72
C GLN A 92 5.85 -10.23 -4.16
N ILE A 93 6.17 -9.02 -3.73
CA ILE A 93 7.47 -8.77 -3.11
C ILE A 93 7.63 -9.60 -1.84
N ALA A 94 6.60 -9.64 -1.01
CA ALA A 94 6.65 -10.44 0.22
C ALA A 94 6.83 -11.92 -0.09
N GLY A 95 6.21 -12.40 -1.15
CA GLY A 95 6.36 -13.80 -1.57
C GLY A 95 7.76 -14.12 -2.07
N GLN A 96 8.41 -13.17 -2.71
CA GLN A 96 9.78 -13.35 -3.21
C GLN A 96 10.83 -13.18 -2.10
N TYR A 97 10.55 -12.34 -1.13
CA TYR A 97 11.50 -12.01 -0.06
C TYR A 97 10.83 -12.16 1.31
N PRO A 98 10.39 -13.39 1.65
CA PRO A 98 9.57 -13.58 2.86
C PRO A 98 10.31 -13.29 4.15
N ASP A 99 11.65 -13.35 4.14
CA ASP A 99 12.43 -13.04 5.32
C ASP A 99 12.67 -11.54 5.51
N ASN A 100 12.27 -10.74 4.52
CA ASN A 100 12.58 -9.31 4.49
C ASN A 100 11.34 -8.44 4.43
N VAL A 101 10.21 -8.98 3.95
CA VAL A 101 8.96 -8.23 3.80
C VAL A 101 7.80 -9.09 4.26
N GLN A 102 6.94 -8.50 5.08
CA GLN A 102 5.74 -9.17 5.55
C GLN A 102 4.54 -8.27 5.28
N VAL A 103 3.49 -8.83 4.71
CA VAL A 103 2.24 -8.12 4.44
C VAL A 103 1.14 -8.69 5.31
N GLN A 104 0.42 -7.79 6.00
CA GLN A 104 -0.77 -8.15 6.76
C GLN A 104 -1.95 -7.42 6.15
N ILE A 105 -2.96 -8.18 5.74
CA ILE A 105 -4.16 -7.61 5.16
C ILE A 105 -5.28 -7.70 6.16
N ILE A 106 -5.86 -6.54 6.50
CA ILE A 106 -6.99 -6.44 7.39
C ILE A 106 -8.15 -6.00 6.51
N GLY A 107 -8.96 -6.95 6.08
CA GLY A 107 -10.03 -6.65 5.15
C GLY A 107 -11.38 -6.95 5.74
N GLU A 108 -12.28 -6.01 5.58
CA GLU A 108 -13.67 -6.24 5.92
C GLU A 108 -14.41 -6.84 4.74
N ARG A 109 -13.87 -6.60 3.56
CA ARG A 109 -14.49 -7.04 2.33
C ARG A 109 -14.55 -8.55 2.19
N SER A 110 -13.50 -9.24 2.64
CA SER A 110 -13.46 -10.69 2.52
C SER A 110 -14.53 -11.37 3.33
N GLU A 111 -14.93 -10.78 4.43
CA GLU A 111 -16.00 -11.31 5.26
C GLU A 111 -17.34 -11.17 4.58
N ASP A 112 -17.54 -10.05 3.93
CA ASP A 112 -18.77 -9.80 3.21
C ASP A 112 -18.87 -10.72 2.00
N ASP A 113 -17.77 -10.93 1.33
CA ASP A 113 -17.74 -11.74 0.11
C ASP A 113 -17.98 -13.20 0.38
N SER A 114 -17.67 -13.65 1.56
CA SER A 114 -17.79 -15.05 1.90
C SER A 114 -19.24 -15.51 2.04
N ARG A 115 -20.15 -14.59 2.04
CA ARG A 115 -21.58 -14.93 2.15
C ARG A 115 -22.22 -15.13 0.77
#